data_9c8ea005e0769d7aeba3686d47afb0b1
#
_entry.id   9c8ea005e0769d7aeba3686d47afb0b1
#
_cell.length_a   1.000
_cell.length_b   1.000
_cell.length_c   1.000
_cell.angle_alpha   90.00
_cell.angle_beta   90.00
_cell.angle_gamma   90.00
#
_symmetry.space_group_name_H-M   'P 1'
#
loop_
_entity.id
_entity.type
_entity.pdbx_description
1 polymer ?
#
loop_
_entity_poly.entity_id
_entity_poly.type
_entity_poly.pdbx_seq_one_letter_code
_entity_poly.pdbx_strand_id
1 'polypeptide(L)'
;IELARDKEIKCTRSSHKKKTHGIDLLCKFNNPYSTGNQGIIIECKNRQMSSITQATIEEWVKELINNIECAQSAPELADVDLANTTLNTGLLLIHANDTFNSQKFYNYLSKISFPNRRNPINIFIAANDRISQWMSLFAKIKTSYHTGFTFIYPSINESNKTSQVSLTINGMYSKYLLGKSTYF
;
A
#
# COMPACT_ATOMS: atom_id res chain seq x y z
N ILE A 1 -5.63 -11.96 -0.24
CA ILE A 1 -4.92 -13.25 -0.21
C ILE A 1 -3.42 -12.96 -0.26
N GLU A 2 -2.65 -13.52 0.68
CA GLU A 2 -1.20 -13.53 0.65
C GLU A 2 -0.71 -14.45 -0.47
N LEU A 3 0.24 -13.97 -1.27
CA LEU A 3 0.81 -14.72 -2.40
C LEU A 3 2.27 -15.11 -2.16
N ALA A 4 3.06 -14.23 -1.54
CA ALA A 4 4.45 -14.48 -1.21
C ALA A 4 4.88 -13.67 0.02
N ARG A 5 5.84 -14.18 0.76
CA ARG A 5 6.43 -13.55 1.95
C ARG A 5 7.95 -13.76 1.94
N ASP A 6 8.69 -12.73 2.39
CA ASP A 6 10.16 -12.76 2.51
C ASP A 6 10.84 -13.31 1.24
N LYS A 7 10.37 -12.85 0.08
CA LYS A 7 10.82 -13.33 -1.22
C LYS A 7 11.88 -12.41 -1.81
N GLU A 8 13.01 -12.96 -2.20
CA GLU A 8 14.01 -12.23 -2.98
C GLU A 8 13.76 -12.43 -4.47
N ILE A 9 13.81 -11.33 -5.24
CA ILE A 9 13.69 -11.33 -6.70
C ILE A 9 14.92 -10.67 -7.33
N LYS A 10 15.30 -11.12 -8.52
CA LYS A 10 16.37 -10.48 -9.30
C LYS A 10 15.88 -9.18 -9.92
N CYS A 11 16.76 -8.20 -9.92
CA CYS A 11 16.48 -6.95 -10.61
C CYS A 11 16.61 -7.15 -12.13
N THR A 12 15.53 -6.87 -12.85
CA THR A 12 15.46 -7.00 -14.31
C THR A 12 15.77 -5.69 -15.05
N ARG A 13 15.94 -4.59 -14.29
CA ARG A 13 16.12 -3.24 -14.87
C ARG A 13 17.56 -2.75 -14.71
N SER A 14 18.20 -2.41 -15.83
CA SER A 14 19.56 -1.86 -15.85
C SER A 14 19.68 -0.48 -15.17
N SER A 15 18.59 0.26 -15.06
CA SER A 15 18.56 1.56 -14.36
C SER A 15 18.60 1.46 -12.83
N HIS A 16 18.35 0.28 -12.28
CA HIS A 16 18.40 0.06 -10.84
C HIS A 16 19.82 -0.28 -10.39
N LYS A 17 20.22 0.31 -9.25
CA LYS A 17 21.57 0.06 -8.69
C LYS A 17 21.71 -1.31 -8.04
N LYS A 18 20.62 -1.85 -7.49
CA LYS A 18 20.60 -3.16 -6.80
C LYS A 18 20.40 -4.27 -7.81
N LYS A 19 21.06 -5.40 -7.61
CA LYS A 19 20.92 -6.63 -8.42
C LYS A 19 19.75 -7.50 -7.97
N THR A 20 19.33 -7.35 -6.72
CA THR A 20 18.22 -8.09 -6.12
C THR A 20 17.35 -7.16 -5.30
N HIS A 21 16.10 -7.53 -5.12
CA HIS A 21 15.10 -6.83 -4.32
C HIS A 21 14.42 -7.82 -3.37
N GLY A 22 14.31 -7.45 -2.10
CA GLY A 22 13.51 -8.18 -1.12
C GLY A 22 12.06 -7.70 -1.18
N ILE A 23 11.12 -8.61 -1.10
CA ILE A 23 9.69 -8.36 -0.95
C ILE A 23 9.28 -8.92 0.39
N ASP A 24 8.92 -8.05 1.35
CA ASP A 24 8.46 -8.52 2.67
C ASP A 24 7.14 -9.27 2.53
N LEU A 25 6.18 -8.70 1.78
CA LEU A 25 4.90 -9.34 1.56
C LEU A 25 4.29 -8.93 0.21
N LEU A 26 3.81 -9.91 -0.55
CA LEU A 26 3.02 -9.73 -1.76
C LEU A 26 1.62 -10.30 -1.53
N CYS A 27 0.61 -9.44 -1.69
CA CYS A 27 -0.79 -9.81 -1.57
C CYS A 27 -1.57 -9.51 -2.85
N LYS A 28 -2.69 -10.21 -3.02
CA LYS A 28 -3.68 -9.95 -4.06
C LYS A 28 -5.05 -9.75 -3.45
N PHE A 29 -5.81 -8.81 -3.98
CA PHE A 29 -7.19 -8.57 -3.58
C PHE A 29 -8.05 -8.20 -4.80
N ASN A 30 -9.35 -8.46 -4.68
CA ASN A 30 -10.31 -8.00 -5.68
C ASN A 30 -10.60 -6.51 -5.43
N ASN A 31 -10.24 -5.67 -6.38
CA ASN A 31 -10.55 -4.25 -6.30
C ASN A 31 -12.00 -4.02 -6.77
N PRO A 32 -12.91 -3.55 -5.90
CA PRO A 32 -14.31 -3.40 -6.26
C PRO A 32 -14.57 -2.33 -7.33
N TYR A 33 -13.56 -1.51 -7.63
CA TYR A 33 -13.67 -0.39 -8.59
C TYR A 33 -12.92 -0.64 -9.89
N SER A 34 -12.39 -1.84 -10.09
CA SER A 34 -11.69 -2.23 -11.32
C SER A 34 -12.04 -3.65 -11.74
N THR A 35 -11.86 -3.94 -13.03
CA THR A 35 -11.92 -5.29 -13.53
C THR A 35 -10.62 -6.01 -13.23
N GLY A 36 -10.69 -7.19 -12.59
CA GLY A 36 -9.52 -8.00 -12.25
C GLY A 36 -9.00 -7.78 -10.82
N ASN A 37 -7.93 -8.50 -10.51
CA ASN A 37 -7.28 -8.43 -9.21
C ASN A 37 -6.25 -7.31 -9.16
N GLN A 38 -6.07 -6.76 -7.98
CA GLN A 38 -5.02 -5.80 -7.66
C GLN A 38 -3.96 -6.49 -6.80
N GLY A 39 -2.71 -6.44 -7.26
CA GLY A 39 -1.56 -6.84 -6.46
C GLY A 39 -1.00 -5.67 -5.66
N ILE A 40 -0.56 -5.94 -4.45
CA ILE A 40 0.07 -4.96 -3.58
C ILE A 40 1.35 -5.55 -2.98
N ILE A 41 2.46 -4.83 -3.11
CA ILE A 41 3.70 -5.11 -2.38
C ILE A 41 3.69 -4.30 -1.11
N ILE A 42 3.91 -4.96 0.00
CA ILE A 42 3.97 -4.34 1.33
C ILE A 42 5.41 -4.44 1.82
N GLU A 43 5.95 -3.31 2.23
CA GLU A 43 7.29 -3.16 2.78
C GLU A 43 7.17 -2.65 4.22
N CYS A 44 7.88 -3.27 5.16
CA CYS A 44 7.82 -2.97 6.59
C CYS A 44 9.15 -2.39 7.08
N LYS A 45 9.11 -1.24 7.73
CA LYS A 45 10.28 -0.61 8.34
C LYS A 45 10.04 -0.42 9.83
N ASN A 46 10.89 -1.04 10.67
CA ASN A 46 10.88 -0.87 12.12
C ASN A 46 12.16 -0.12 12.52
N ARG A 47 12.02 1.12 12.99
CA ARG A 47 13.14 2.05 13.27
C ARG A 47 12.85 2.92 14.47
N GLN A 48 13.89 3.51 15.07
CA GLN A 48 13.71 4.61 16.03
C GLN A 48 13.24 5.88 15.30
N MET A 49 12.41 6.69 15.95
CA MET A 49 11.88 7.94 15.36
C MET A 49 12.99 8.90 14.91
N SER A 50 14.12 8.90 15.60
CA SER A 50 15.29 9.71 15.25
C SER A 50 15.88 9.39 13.87
N SER A 51 15.78 8.15 13.42
CA SER A 51 16.26 7.69 12.11
C SER A 51 15.20 7.77 11.01
N ILE A 52 13.97 8.12 11.35
CA ILE A 52 12.90 8.39 10.39
C ILE A 52 12.98 9.86 9.97
N THR A 53 13.55 10.10 8.79
CA THR A 53 13.75 11.43 8.21
C THR A 53 13.09 11.50 6.84
N GLN A 54 12.94 12.70 6.27
CA GLN A 54 12.46 12.85 4.91
C GLN A 54 13.30 12.01 3.92
N ALA A 55 14.62 12.11 4.00
CA ALA A 55 15.53 11.40 3.10
C ALA A 55 15.39 9.86 3.20
N THR A 56 15.26 9.33 4.42
CA THR A 56 15.07 7.87 4.61
C THR A 56 13.72 7.40 4.09
N ILE A 57 12.66 8.19 4.25
CA ILE A 57 11.34 7.85 3.70
C ILE A 57 11.39 7.87 2.16
N GLU A 58 12.02 8.87 1.56
CA GLU A 58 12.22 8.94 0.10
C GLU A 58 13.00 7.73 -0.44
N GLU A 59 14.03 7.29 0.28
CA GLU A 59 14.80 6.10 -0.07
C GLU A 59 13.93 4.84 -0.03
N TRP A 60 13.17 4.63 1.05
CA TRP A 60 12.27 3.47 1.19
C TRP A 60 11.17 3.45 0.13
N VAL A 61 10.61 4.61 -0.21
CA VAL A 61 9.62 4.70 -1.30
C VAL A 61 10.26 4.36 -2.65
N LYS A 62 11.49 4.83 -2.92
CA LYS A 62 12.23 4.45 -4.14
C LYS A 62 12.50 2.93 -4.19
N GLU A 63 12.88 2.34 -3.06
CA GLU A 63 13.05 0.89 -2.97
C GLU A 63 11.74 0.16 -3.29
N LEU A 64 10.64 0.55 -2.67
CA LEU A 64 9.34 -0.05 -2.91
C LEU A 64 8.89 0.08 -4.38
N ILE A 65 9.11 1.23 -5.00
CA ILE A 65 8.84 1.44 -6.42
C ILE A 65 9.69 0.48 -7.27
N ASN A 66 10.97 0.35 -6.98
CA ASN A 66 11.87 -0.56 -7.69
C ASN A 66 11.44 -2.03 -7.52
N ASN A 67 10.98 -2.40 -6.32
CA ASN A 67 10.44 -3.73 -6.04
C ASN A 67 9.21 -4.00 -6.90
N ILE A 68 8.27 -3.05 -7.02
CA ILE A 68 7.08 -3.17 -7.86
C ILE A 68 7.46 -3.32 -9.34
N GLU A 69 8.37 -2.49 -9.83
CA GLU A 69 8.80 -2.52 -11.24
C GLU A 69 9.49 -3.82 -11.61
N CYS A 70 10.32 -4.38 -10.71
CA CYS A 70 10.99 -5.66 -10.96
C CYS A 70 10.05 -6.86 -10.77
N ALA A 71 9.14 -6.80 -9.81
CA ALA A 71 8.20 -7.89 -9.54
C ALA A 71 7.25 -8.19 -10.72
N GLN A 72 6.94 -7.18 -11.54
CA GLN A 72 6.10 -7.35 -12.74
C GLN A 72 6.66 -8.37 -13.75
N SER A 73 7.97 -8.61 -13.73
CA SER A 73 8.66 -9.50 -14.68
C SER A 73 9.63 -10.47 -14.01
N ALA A 74 9.54 -10.62 -12.69
CA ALA A 74 10.44 -11.47 -11.93
C ALA A 74 10.13 -12.96 -12.16
N PRO A 75 11.07 -13.76 -12.68
CA PRO A 75 10.86 -15.20 -12.85
C PRO A 75 10.67 -15.94 -11.53
N GLU A 76 11.20 -15.39 -10.43
CA GLU A 76 11.02 -15.94 -9.08
C GLU A 76 9.57 -15.88 -8.59
N LEU A 77 8.71 -15.12 -9.28
CA LEU A 77 7.28 -15.04 -9.01
C LEU A 77 6.43 -15.83 -10.04
N ALA A 78 7.05 -16.64 -10.90
CA ALA A 78 6.34 -17.42 -11.91
C ALA A 78 5.34 -18.42 -11.30
N ASP A 79 5.65 -18.96 -10.11
CA ASP A 79 4.77 -19.90 -9.39
C ASP A 79 3.66 -19.20 -8.60
N VAL A 80 3.68 -17.87 -8.57
CA VAL A 80 2.69 -17.06 -7.84
C VAL A 80 1.52 -16.76 -8.75
N ASP A 81 0.28 -17.03 -8.27
CA ASP A 81 -0.93 -16.75 -9.05
C ASP A 81 -1.19 -15.24 -9.21
N LEU A 82 -0.50 -14.66 -10.19
CA LEU A 82 -0.65 -13.28 -10.64
C LEU A 82 -1.53 -13.15 -11.88
N ALA A 83 -2.21 -14.22 -12.29
CA ALA A 83 -3.11 -14.17 -13.46
C ALA A 83 -4.18 -13.08 -13.29
N ASN A 84 -4.34 -12.24 -14.32
CA ASN A 84 -5.27 -11.10 -14.31
C ASN A 84 -5.07 -10.15 -13.11
N THR A 85 -3.83 -10.00 -12.63
CA THR A 85 -3.49 -9.15 -11.50
C THR A 85 -2.67 -7.96 -11.97
N THR A 86 -3.14 -6.74 -11.70
CA THR A 86 -2.38 -5.52 -11.92
C THR A 86 -1.48 -5.28 -10.72
N LEU A 87 -0.16 -5.31 -10.92
CA LEU A 87 0.84 -5.07 -9.87
C LEU A 87 1.46 -3.69 -10.04
N ASN A 88 0.80 -2.67 -9.53
CA ASN A 88 1.26 -1.27 -9.57
C ASN A 88 1.01 -0.54 -8.24
N THR A 89 0.81 -1.27 -7.16
CA THR A 89 0.50 -0.69 -5.86
C THR A 89 1.48 -1.15 -4.80
N GLY A 90 1.93 -0.23 -3.97
CA GLY A 90 2.78 -0.49 -2.82
C GLY A 90 2.23 0.10 -1.54
N LEU A 91 2.49 -0.56 -0.43
CA LEU A 91 2.21 -0.09 0.91
C LEU A 91 3.50 -0.11 1.73
N LEU A 92 3.94 1.06 2.16
CA LEU A 92 5.06 1.22 3.08
C LEU A 92 4.52 1.37 4.51
N LEU A 93 4.78 0.37 5.35
CA LEU A 93 4.46 0.39 6.77
C LEU A 93 5.70 0.84 7.55
N ILE A 94 5.60 1.96 8.27
CA ILE A 94 6.70 2.51 9.07
C ILE A 94 6.29 2.47 10.54
N HIS A 95 7.00 1.68 11.32
CA HIS A 95 6.82 1.60 12.76
C HIS A 95 8.01 2.24 13.47
N ALA A 96 7.75 3.36 14.17
CA ALA A 96 8.70 3.87 15.16
C ALA A 96 8.58 3.01 16.43
N ASN A 97 9.68 2.36 16.81
CA ASN A 97 9.72 1.45 17.97
C ASN A 97 10.00 2.18 19.30
N ASP A 98 10.01 3.50 19.25
CA ASP A 98 10.08 4.42 20.38
C ASP A 98 8.91 5.43 20.32
N THR A 99 9.08 6.62 20.89
CA THR A 99 8.03 7.64 20.90
C THR A 99 7.79 8.22 19.50
N PHE A 100 6.68 7.85 18.87
CA PHE A 100 6.28 8.35 17.56
C PHE A 100 5.81 9.81 17.60
N ASN A 101 6.38 10.65 16.77
CA ASN A 101 5.98 12.04 16.59
C ASN A 101 5.23 12.22 15.26
N SER A 102 3.91 12.18 15.30
CA SER A 102 3.05 12.25 14.13
C SER A 102 3.21 13.58 13.37
N GLN A 103 3.29 14.72 14.08
CA GLN A 103 3.44 16.03 13.46
C GLN A 103 4.73 16.11 12.62
N LYS A 104 5.84 15.65 13.18
CA LYS A 104 7.13 15.60 12.50
C LYS A 104 7.10 14.67 11.29
N PHE A 105 6.49 13.49 11.45
CA PHE A 105 6.35 12.51 10.39
C PHE A 105 5.55 13.06 9.20
N TYR A 106 4.37 13.61 9.43
CA TYR A 106 3.53 14.18 8.36
C TYR A 106 4.15 15.44 7.73
N ASN A 107 4.94 16.21 8.48
CA ASN A 107 5.72 17.29 7.90
C ASN A 107 6.82 16.79 6.93
N TYR A 108 7.40 15.63 7.17
CA TYR A 108 8.30 15.00 6.22
C TYR A 108 7.55 14.53 4.97
N LEU A 109 6.42 13.83 5.13
CA LEU A 109 5.61 13.35 4.01
C LEU A 109 5.15 14.49 3.09
N SER A 110 4.77 15.64 3.66
CA SER A 110 4.30 16.78 2.86
C SER A 110 5.37 17.42 1.95
N LYS A 111 6.64 17.11 2.19
CA LYS A 111 7.78 17.64 1.42
C LYS A 111 8.32 16.65 0.40
N ILE A 112 7.86 15.41 0.43
CA ILE A 112 8.28 14.38 -0.51
C ILE A 112 7.57 14.61 -1.85
N SER A 113 8.34 14.62 -2.93
CA SER A 113 7.82 14.65 -4.29
C SER A 113 8.58 13.65 -5.15
N PHE A 114 7.87 13.00 -6.05
CA PHE A 114 8.45 12.09 -7.02
C PHE A 114 8.11 12.56 -8.43
N PRO A 115 9.01 12.37 -9.39
CA PRO A 115 8.73 12.71 -10.79
C PRO A 115 7.57 11.87 -11.32
N ASN A 116 6.74 12.51 -12.15
CA ASN A 116 5.65 11.82 -12.85
C ASN A 116 6.20 10.66 -13.68
N ARG A 117 5.51 9.54 -13.64
CA ARG A 117 5.87 8.33 -14.38
C ARG A 117 4.86 8.06 -15.49
N ARG A 118 5.35 7.46 -16.57
CA ARG A 118 4.50 7.06 -17.71
C ARG A 118 3.45 6.01 -17.30
N ASN A 119 3.85 5.08 -16.42
CA ASN A 119 2.96 4.10 -15.80
C ASN A 119 2.78 4.47 -14.32
N PRO A 120 1.60 4.91 -13.90
CA PRO A 120 1.36 5.33 -12.52
C PRO A 120 1.52 4.16 -11.56
N ILE A 121 2.26 4.40 -10.49
CA ILE A 121 2.41 3.50 -9.35
C ILE A 121 1.76 4.18 -8.16
N ASN A 122 0.86 3.47 -7.48
CA ASN A 122 0.18 3.94 -6.30
C ASN A 122 0.98 3.56 -5.06
N ILE A 123 1.43 4.53 -4.29
CA ILE A 123 2.16 4.28 -3.04
C ILE A 123 1.33 4.80 -1.87
N PHE A 124 1.04 3.90 -0.95
CA PHE A 124 0.42 4.20 0.34
C PHE A 124 1.48 4.14 1.43
N ILE A 125 1.43 5.09 2.36
CA ILE A 125 2.34 5.13 3.50
C ILE A 125 1.51 5.18 4.78
N ALA A 126 1.79 4.27 5.71
CA ALA A 126 1.14 4.23 7.01
C ALA A 126 2.20 4.14 8.12
N ALA A 127 2.01 4.91 9.18
CA ALA A 127 2.86 4.88 10.36
C ALA A 127 2.06 4.46 11.61
N ASN A 128 2.68 4.53 12.78
CA ASN A 128 2.15 4.04 14.05
C ASN A 128 0.69 4.39 14.30
N ASP A 129 0.28 5.63 14.07
CA ASP A 129 -1.08 6.10 14.27
C ASP A 129 -2.09 5.38 13.36
N ARG A 130 -1.78 5.25 12.07
CA ARG A 130 -2.62 4.54 11.10
C ARG A 130 -2.65 3.04 11.37
N ILE A 131 -1.50 2.45 11.66
CA ILE A 131 -1.40 1.04 12.03
C ILE A 131 -2.26 0.75 13.26
N SER A 132 -2.17 1.58 14.30
CA SER A 132 -2.98 1.45 15.52
C SER A 132 -4.48 1.60 15.25
N GLN A 133 -4.88 2.54 14.38
CA GLN A 133 -6.27 2.70 13.97
C GLN A 133 -6.79 1.44 13.25
N TRP A 134 -6.01 0.88 12.34
CA TRP A 134 -6.39 -0.35 11.63
C TRP A 134 -6.51 -1.54 12.58
N MET A 135 -5.55 -1.71 13.48
CA MET A 135 -5.60 -2.78 14.49
C MET A 135 -6.82 -2.64 15.40
N SER A 136 -7.13 -1.44 15.86
CA SER A 136 -8.31 -1.16 16.68
C SER A 136 -9.61 -1.46 15.93
N LEU A 137 -9.70 -1.09 14.66
CA LEU A 137 -10.84 -1.40 13.81
C LEU A 137 -11.02 -2.92 13.64
N PHE A 138 -9.94 -3.63 13.31
CA PHE A 138 -9.99 -5.09 13.16
C PHE A 138 -10.37 -5.80 14.45
N ALA A 139 -9.85 -5.34 15.61
CA ALA A 139 -10.24 -5.86 16.91
C ALA A 139 -11.74 -5.65 17.17
N LYS A 140 -12.25 -4.46 16.87
CA LYS A 140 -13.68 -4.14 16.99
C LYS A 140 -14.55 -4.99 16.10
N ILE A 141 -14.16 -5.16 14.82
CA ILE A 141 -14.90 -5.99 13.87
C ILE A 141 -14.95 -7.44 14.37
N LYS A 142 -13.82 -8.03 14.78
CA LYS A 142 -13.76 -9.39 15.30
C LYS A 142 -14.65 -9.60 16.53
N THR A 143 -14.70 -8.62 17.44
CA THR A 143 -15.53 -8.73 18.65
C THR A 143 -17.01 -8.50 18.38
N SER A 144 -17.36 -7.69 17.38
CA SER A 144 -18.77 -7.37 17.08
C SER A 144 -19.43 -8.35 16.10
N TYR A 145 -18.63 -9.06 15.28
CA TYR A 145 -19.13 -9.92 14.19
C TYR A 145 -18.45 -11.30 14.25
N HIS A 146 -18.89 -12.14 15.16
CA HIS A 146 -18.31 -13.47 15.43
C HIS A 146 -18.46 -14.44 14.24
N THR A 147 -19.49 -14.26 13.39
CA THR A 147 -19.80 -15.14 12.25
C THR A 147 -19.18 -14.69 10.93
N GLY A 148 -18.38 -13.64 10.96
CA GLY A 148 -17.79 -13.02 9.77
C GLY A 148 -18.46 -11.71 9.37
N PHE A 149 -17.81 -10.99 8.47
CA PHE A 149 -18.30 -9.71 7.92
C PHE A 149 -17.87 -9.57 6.46
N THR A 150 -18.64 -8.77 5.72
CA THR A 150 -18.32 -8.43 4.34
C THR A 150 -18.32 -6.92 4.20
N PHE A 151 -17.28 -6.37 3.56
CA PHE A 151 -17.26 -4.97 3.19
C PHE A 151 -18.19 -4.74 2.00
N ILE A 152 -19.13 -3.81 2.15
CA ILE A 152 -19.98 -3.37 1.07
C ILE A 152 -19.38 -2.08 0.49
N TYR A 153 -19.02 -2.12 -0.78
CA TYR A 153 -18.52 -0.96 -1.50
C TYR A 153 -19.65 -0.29 -2.27
N PRO A 154 -19.77 1.05 -2.22
CA PRO A 154 -20.74 1.74 -3.06
C PRO A 154 -20.41 1.50 -4.54
N SER A 155 -21.38 1.05 -5.32
CA SER A 155 -21.22 0.94 -6.77
C SER A 155 -21.16 2.34 -7.38
N ILE A 156 -20.08 2.63 -8.10
CA ILE A 156 -19.98 3.83 -8.92
C ILE A 156 -20.56 3.48 -10.28
N ASN A 157 -21.84 3.81 -10.52
CA ASN A 157 -22.40 3.71 -11.86
C ASN A 157 -21.80 4.84 -12.70
N GLU A 158 -20.97 4.52 -13.67
CA GLU A 158 -20.36 5.45 -14.61
C GLU A 158 -21.38 6.25 -15.44
N SER A 159 -22.64 5.79 -15.51
CA SER A 159 -23.70 6.41 -16.28
C SER A 159 -24.28 7.70 -15.68
N ASN A 160 -23.96 8.03 -14.41
CA ASN A 160 -24.51 9.22 -13.75
C ASN A 160 -23.40 10.17 -13.29
N LYS A 161 -22.86 10.94 -14.21
CA LYS A 161 -21.90 12.04 -13.92
C LYS A 161 -22.46 13.17 -13.04
N THR A 162 -23.71 13.10 -12.61
CA THR A 162 -24.40 14.13 -11.82
C THR A 162 -24.98 13.64 -10.49
N SER A 163 -24.87 12.37 -10.14
CA SER A 163 -25.39 11.90 -8.87
C SER A 163 -24.41 12.16 -7.74
N GLN A 164 -24.86 12.91 -6.75
CA GLN A 164 -24.21 13.02 -5.44
C GLN A 164 -23.90 11.62 -4.96
N VAL A 165 -22.62 11.31 -4.77
CA VAL A 165 -22.18 10.06 -4.16
C VAL A 165 -22.71 10.07 -2.73
N SER A 166 -23.82 9.37 -2.48
CA SER A 166 -24.27 9.06 -1.14
C SER A 166 -23.25 8.12 -0.53
N LEU A 167 -22.29 8.69 0.18
CA LEU A 167 -21.31 7.94 0.94
C LEU A 167 -22.04 7.29 2.12
N THR A 168 -22.34 6.01 2.01
CA THR A 168 -22.74 5.23 3.18
C THR A 168 -21.60 5.28 4.21
N ILE A 169 -21.94 5.15 5.50
CA ILE A 169 -20.98 5.17 6.60
C ILE A 169 -19.78 4.24 6.33
N ASN A 170 -19.99 3.09 5.66
CA ASN A 170 -18.93 2.16 5.28
C ASN A 170 -17.97 2.72 4.21
N GLY A 171 -18.46 3.49 3.24
CA GLY A 171 -17.63 4.18 2.26
C GLY A 171 -16.80 5.32 2.88
N MET A 172 -17.33 5.97 3.91
CA MET A 172 -16.56 6.95 4.69
C MET A 172 -15.41 6.30 5.46
N TYR A 173 -15.63 5.12 6.06
CA TYR A 173 -14.57 4.42 6.78
C TYR A 173 -13.44 3.96 5.87
N SER A 174 -13.70 3.44 4.68
CA SER A 174 -12.64 3.06 3.75
C SER A 174 -11.83 4.28 3.27
N LYS A 175 -12.47 5.41 3.02
CA LYS A 175 -11.82 6.66 2.64
C LYS A 175 -11.00 7.27 3.80
N TYR A 176 -11.48 7.15 5.04
CA TYR A 176 -10.75 7.58 6.22
C TYR A 176 -9.63 6.62 6.63
N LEU A 177 -9.78 5.32 6.39
CA LEU A 177 -8.77 4.31 6.70
C LEU A 177 -7.57 4.35 5.75
N LEU A 178 -7.80 4.62 4.48
CA LEU A 178 -6.74 4.70 3.48
C LEU A 178 -5.97 6.02 3.54
N GLY A 179 -6.44 7.01 4.31
CA GLY A 179 -5.78 8.30 4.45
C GLY A 179 -5.81 9.11 3.16
N LYS A 180 -5.24 10.29 3.15
CA LYS A 180 -5.01 11.05 1.92
C LYS A 180 -4.09 10.22 1.03
N SER A 181 -4.64 9.58 0.01
CA SER A 181 -3.83 8.99 -1.05
C SER A 181 -3.10 10.13 -1.75
N THR A 182 -1.81 10.19 -1.58
CA THR A 182 -0.98 11.05 -2.41
C THR A 182 -0.78 10.29 -3.72
N TYR A 183 -1.49 10.69 -4.76
CA TYR A 183 -1.24 10.17 -6.11
C TYR A 183 0.05 10.78 -6.61
N PHE A 184 1.01 9.95 -6.93
CA PHE A 184 2.26 10.34 -7.57
C PHE A 184 2.31 9.91 -9.02
#